data_13f20db860cc12bce42bcab405aea503
#
_entry.id   13f20db860cc12bce42bcab405aea503
#
_cell.length_a   1.000
_cell.length_b   1.000
_cell.length_c   1.000
_cell.angle_alpha   90.00
_cell.angle_beta   90.00
_cell.angle_gamma   90.00
#
_symmetry.space_group_name_H-M   'P 1'
#
loop_
_entity.id
_entity.type
_entity.pdbx_description
1 polymer ?
#
loop_
_entity_poly.entity_id
_entity_poly.type
_entity_poly.pdbx_seq_one_letter_code
_entity_poly.pdbx_strand_id
1 'polypeptide(L)'
;MFAITTWKENWEPNVCFHGWSCFHGDKTAFFAVMGNLYQHTHTYANIQRDQCFCINFLPISYYDRLVETIHHNEEKEDEFAVGNFTLEEAKTIHAPVIQEAFMNIECSLKEMKDLSGAGITSMVIGQVQHISVEEEYARGDEKRYGKDGFMMLVPGQQNLVTGEAGQSAVATVNIEKYD
;
A
#
# COMPACT_ATOMS: atom_id res chain seq x y z
N MET A 1 -4.91 2.76 -4.24
CA MET A 1 -3.66 3.11 -3.52
C MET A 1 -3.79 2.67 -2.08
N PHE A 2 -2.68 2.43 -1.41
CA PHE A 2 -2.60 1.97 -0.02
C PHE A 2 -1.24 2.30 0.57
N ALA A 3 -1.10 2.18 1.90
CA ALA A 3 0.17 2.26 2.57
C ALA A 3 0.74 0.86 2.80
N ILE A 4 2.01 0.63 2.48
CA ILE A 4 2.77 -0.55 2.90
C ILE A 4 3.51 -0.17 4.16
N THR A 5 3.37 -0.95 5.22
CA THR A 5 4.05 -0.69 6.49
C THR A 5 5.00 -1.83 6.84
N THR A 6 6.16 -1.45 7.35
CA THR A 6 7.25 -2.35 7.76
C THR A 6 8.01 -1.73 8.93
N TRP A 7 8.79 -2.51 9.68
CA TRP A 7 9.75 -1.96 10.64
C TRP A 7 11.06 -1.59 9.95
N LYS A 8 11.64 -0.44 10.28
CA LYS A 8 13.02 -0.09 9.93
C LYS A 8 14.00 -0.87 10.81
N GLU A 9 15.29 -0.86 10.47
CA GLU A 9 16.33 -1.54 11.24
C GLU A 9 16.47 -1.00 12.67
N ASN A 10 16.21 0.29 12.85
CA ASN A 10 16.20 0.99 14.14
C ASN A 10 14.87 0.89 14.91
N TRP A 11 13.94 0.04 14.46
CA TRP A 11 12.59 -0.14 15.01
C TRP A 11 11.63 1.04 14.86
N GLU A 12 12.00 2.07 14.10
CA GLU A 12 11.03 3.09 13.71
C GLU A 12 10.07 2.53 12.65
N PRO A 13 8.77 2.85 12.70
CA PRO A 13 7.83 2.38 11.71
C PRO A 13 7.96 3.12 10.39
N ASN A 14 7.88 2.39 9.29
CA ASN A 14 7.98 2.89 7.93
C ASN A 14 6.63 2.80 7.21
N VAL A 15 6.31 3.83 6.42
CA VAL A 15 5.07 3.94 5.62
C VAL A 15 5.42 4.25 4.17
N CYS A 16 5.17 3.32 3.27
CA CYS A 16 5.34 3.52 1.83
C CYS A 16 3.97 3.69 1.15
N PHE A 17 3.67 4.89 0.66
CA PHE A 17 2.46 5.13 -0.11
C PHE A 17 2.62 4.57 -1.52
N HIS A 18 1.80 3.55 -1.89
CA HIS A 18 1.99 2.74 -3.08
C HIS A 18 0.71 2.61 -3.91
N GLY A 19 0.85 2.47 -5.24
CA GLY A 19 -0.30 2.45 -6.14
C GLY A 19 -0.34 1.30 -7.16
N TRP A 20 0.78 0.62 -7.39
CA TRP A 20 0.89 -0.41 -8.42
C TRP A 20 0.73 -1.81 -7.84
N SER A 21 -0.50 -2.33 -7.87
CA SER A 21 -0.79 -3.64 -7.30
C SER A 21 -1.96 -4.32 -7.95
N CYS A 22 -2.01 -5.63 -7.79
CA CYS A 22 -3.19 -6.45 -7.98
C CYS A 22 -3.25 -7.52 -6.89
N PHE A 23 -4.44 -8.09 -6.72
CA PHE A 23 -4.65 -9.23 -5.83
C PHE A 23 -5.03 -10.45 -6.66
N HIS A 24 -4.51 -11.60 -6.28
CA HIS A 24 -4.74 -12.86 -6.95
C HIS A 24 -4.91 -13.97 -5.91
N GLY A 25 -5.84 -14.87 -6.16
CA GLY A 25 -6.01 -15.99 -5.26
C GLY A 25 -7.01 -17.00 -5.76
N ASP A 26 -7.03 -18.11 -5.08
CA ASP A 26 -7.99 -19.18 -5.26
C ASP A 26 -8.45 -19.73 -3.90
N LYS A 27 -9.04 -20.93 -3.89
CA LYS A 27 -9.53 -21.54 -2.63
C LYS A 27 -8.41 -21.99 -1.68
N THR A 28 -7.15 -21.98 -2.12
CA THR A 28 -6.01 -22.50 -1.34
C THR A 28 -5.15 -21.39 -0.75
N ALA A 29 -5.00 -20.27 -1.46
CA ALA A 29 -4.17 -19.14 -1.03
C ALA A 29 -4.59 -17.84 -1.72
N PHE A 30 -4.28 -16.71 -1.08
CA PHE A 30 -4.51 -15.37 -1.58
C PHE A 30 -3.22 -14.57 -1.54
N PHE A 31 -2.94 -13.78 -2.56
CA PHE A 31 -1.69 -13.07 -2.76
C PHE A 31 -1.92 -11.60 -3.07
N ALA A 32 -1.07 -10.75 -2.51
CA ALA A 32 -0.88 -9.38 -2.93
C ALA A 32 0.33 -9.31 -3.86
N VAL A 33 0.15 -8.77 -5.06
CA VAL A 33 1.22 -8.59 -6.04
C VAL A 33 1.45 -7.11 -6.23
N MET A 34 2.59 -6.62 -5.78
CA MET A 34 2.98 -5.21 -5.88
C MET A 34 4.06 -5.07 -6.95
N GLY A 35 3.81 -4.22 -7.93
CA GLY A 35 4.80 -3.88 -8.95
C GLY A 35 5.54 -2.60 -8.60
N ASN A 36 6.68 -2.38 -9.26
CA ASN A 36 7.40 -1.11 -9.24
C ASN A 36 7.86 -0.62 -7.85
N LEU A 37 8.16 -1.55 -6.92
CA LEU A 37 8.78 -1.19 -5.66
C LEU A 37 10.27 -0.90 -5.89
N TYR A 38 10.73 0.32 -5.58
CA TYR A 38 12.11 0.71 -5.78
C TYR A 38 13.04 0.01 -4.81
N GLN A 39 14.14 -0.59 -5.32
CA GLN A 39 15.09 -1.39 -4.53
C GLN A 39 15.94 -0.56 -3.56
N HIS A 40 16.02 0.77 -3.76
CA HIS A 40 16.76 1.67 -2.87
C HIS A 40 15.94 2.15 -1.66
N THR A 41 14.67 1.73 -1.52
CA THR A 41 13.79 2.19 -0.44
C THR A 41 13.93 1.36 0.84
N HIS A 42 13.64 1.97 1.97
CA HIS A 42 13.55 1.29 3.27
C HIS A 42 12.55 0.14 3.21
N THR A 43 11.39 0.35 2.59
CA THR A 43 10.35 -0.68 2.43
C THR A 43 10.88 -1.93 1.75
N TYR A 44 11.66 -1.78 0.67
CA TYR A 44 12.27 -2.93 -0.02
C TYR A 44 13.23 -3.69 0.88
N ALA A 45 14.15 -2.96 1.52
CA ALA A 45 15.15 -3.54 2.42
C ALA A 45 14.48 -4.24 3.63
N ASN A 46 13.48 -3.60 4.22
CA ASN A 46 12.73 -4.14 5.35
C ASN A 46 11.97 -5.42 4.99
N ILE A 47 11.25 -5.44 3.86
CA ILE A 47 10.54 -6.64 3.38
C ILE A 47 11.55 -7.78 3.12
N GLN A 48 12.70 -7.47 2.54
CA GLN A 48 13.75 -8.47 2.30
C GLN A 48 14.32 -9.05 3.60
N ARG A 49 14.52 -8.22 4.61
CA ARG A 49 15.04 -8.62 5.93
C ARG A 49 14.02 -9.41 6.74
N ASP A 50 12.82 -8.85 6.90
CA ASP A 50 11.82 -9.33 7.87
C ASP A 50 10.85 -10.36 7.27
N GLN A 51 10.85 -10.52 5.93
CA GLN A 51 10.04 -11.46 5.19
C GLN A 51 8.52 -11.26 5.39
N CYS A 52 8.11 -10.06 5.80
CA CYS A 52 6.70 -9.71 6.00
C CYS A 52 6.46 -8.21 5.85
N PHE A 53 5.20 -7.85 5.65
CA PHE A 53 4.72 -6.47 5.54
C PHE A 53 3.20 -6.41 5.71
N CYS A 54 2.67 -5.24 6.05
CA CYS A 54 1.23 -5.01 6.05
C CYS A 54 0.82 -4.04 4.95
N ILE A 55 -0.35 -4.26 4.35
CA ILE A 55 -1.00 -3.34 3.42
C ILE A 55 -2.19 -2.71 4.13
N ASN A 56 -2.25 -1.38 4.15
CA ASN A 56 -3.26 -0.62 4.85
C ASN A 56 -4.03 0.25 3.85
N PHE A 57 -5.34 0.05 3.75
CA PHE A 57 -6.23 0.85 2.92
C PHE A 57 -6.89 1.94 3.75
N LEU A 58 -6.61 3.18 3.40
CA LEU A 58 -7.15 4.37 4.07
C LEU A 58 -8.09 5.12 3.13
N PRO A 59 -9.09 5.85 3.67
CA PRO A 59 -9.91 6.77 2.88
C PRO A 59 -9.09 7.92 2.29
N ILE A 60 -9.60 8.55 1.22
CA ILE A 60 -8.93 9.68 0.55
C ILE A 60 -8.69 10.88 1.49
N SER A 61 -9.43 11.00 2.58
CA SER A 61 -9.19 12.03 3.61
C SER A 61 -7.82 11.95 4.29
N TYR A 62 -7.13 10.82 4.15
CA TYR A 62 -5.77 10.60 4.64
C TYR A 62 -4.69 10.83 3.58
N TYR A 63 -5.08 11.23 2.36
CA TYR A 63 -4.15 11.40 1.24
C TYR A 63 -2.98 12.32 1.58
N ASP A 64 -3.26 13.53 2.10
CA ASP A 64 -2.22 14.51 2.42
C ASP A 64 -1.25 13.97 3.48
N ARG A 65 -1.76 13.25 4.49
CA ARG A 65 -0.96 12.62 5.54
C ARG A 65 -0.04 11.52 4.98
N LEU A 66 -0.53 10.74 4.00
CA LEU A 66 0.29 9.74 3.30
C LEU A 66 1.33 10.39 2.38
N VAL A 67 1.04 11.54 1.80
CA VAL A 67 2.02 12.30 0.99
C VAL A 67 3.14 12.85 1.86
N GLU A 68 2.83 13.33 3.08
CA GLU A 68 3.85 13.81 4.02
C GLU A 68 4.88 12.71 4.35
N THR A 69 4.47 11.44 4.48
CA THR A 69 5.43 10.34 4.72
C THR A 69 6.40 10.12 3.55
N ILE A 70 6.04 10.52 2.32
CA ILE A 70 6.98 10.47 1.18
C ILE A 70 8.06 11.55 1.30
N HIS A 71 7.69 12.74 1.79
CA HIS A 71 8.60 13.87 1.93
C HIS A 71 9.52 13.75 3.15
N HIS A 72 9.11 12.99 4.14
CA HIS A 72 9.77 12.81 5.43
C HIS A 72 10.01 11.31 5.69
N ASN A 73 10.90 10.70 4.91
CA ASN A 73 11.15 9.26 4.94
C ASN A 73 12.62 8.90 5.22
N GLU A 74 13.35 9.74 5.96
CA GLU A 74 14.72 9.43 6.35
C GLU A 74 14.76 8.26 7.35
N GLU A 75 15.93 7.60 7.46
CA GLU A 75 16.11 6.40 8.30
C GLU A 75 15.69 6.62 9.76
N LYS A 76 15.91 7.82 10.30
CA LYS A 76 15.63 8.17 11.70
C LYS A 76 14.24 8.74 11.93
N GLU A 77 13.46 8.96 10.90
CA GLU A 77 12.12 9.52 11.02
C GLU A 77 11.10 8.43 11.37
N ASP A 78 10.26 8.73 12.35
CA ASP A 78 9.04 7.98 12.63
C ASP A 78 7.95 8.42 11.66
N GLU A 79 7.73 7.66 10.59
CA GLU A 79 6.76 8.01 9.56
C GLU A 79 5.31 7.89 10.03
N PHE A 80 5.04 7.16 11.12
CA PHE A 80 3.72 7.20 11.77
C PHE A 80 3.49 8.54 12.48
N ALA A 81 4.49 9.06 13.17
CA ALA A 81 4.41 10.39 13.77
C ALA A 81 4.27 11.48 12.69
N VAL A 82 5.02 11.40 11.60
CA VAL A 82 4.93 12.32 10.45
C VAL A 82 3.51 12.32 9.87
N GLY A 83 2.95 11.15 9.58
CA GLY A 83 1.59 11.01 9.06
C GLY A 83 0.51 11.20 10.14
N ASN A 84 0.88 11.41 11.40
CA ASN A 84 -0.01 11.42 12.56
C ASN A 84 -0.93 10.18 12.59
N PHE A 85 -0.36 9.00 12.35
CA PHE A 85 -1.05 7.71 12.41
C PHE A 85 -0.91 7.08 13.78
N THR A 86 -1.93 6.33 14.18
CA THR A 86 -1.90 5.50 15.39
C THR A 86 -1.32 4.14 15.03
N LEU A 87 -0.25 3.76 15.74
CA LEU A 87 0.42 2.49 15.54
C LEU A 87 -0.31 1.36 16.27
N GLU A 88 -0.57 0.27 15.54
CA GLU A 88 -0.95 -1.03 16.08
C GLU A 88 0.02 -2.11 15.58
N GLU A 89 0.05 -3.24 16.25
CA GLU A 89 0.80 -4.42 15.80
C GLU A 89 -0.10 -5.35 14.98
N ALA A 90 0.46 -5.95 13.94
CA ALA A 90 -0.22 -6.98 13.17
C ALA A 90 -0.49 -8.22 14.03
N LYS A 91 -1.53 -8.98 13.70
CA LYS A 91 -2.01 -10.13 14.49
C LYS A 91 -1.22 -11.40 14.22
N THR A 92 -0.68 -11.57 13.01
CA THR A 92 -0.09 -12.83 12.54
C THR A 92 1.34 -12.70 12.05
N ILE A 93 1.81 -11.48 11.84
CA ILE A 93 3.17 -11.18 11.35
C ILE A 93 3.80 -10.10 12.22
N HIS A 94 5.11 -9.92 12.10
CA HIS A 94 5.82 -8.84 12.79
C HIS A 94 5.94 -7.60 11.89
N ALA A 95 4.86 -6.81 11.80
CA ALA A 95 4.81 -5.56 11.06
C ALA A 95 3.89 -4.55 11.75
N PRO A 96 4.15 -3.23 11.59
CA PRO A 96 3.25 -2.20 12.11
C PRO A 96 1.99 -2.11 11.24
N VAL A 97 0.88 -1.73 11.85
CA VAL A 97 -0.43 -1.52 11.23
C VAL A 97 -0.91 -0.11 11.53
N ILE A 98 -1.51 0.54 10.56
CA ILE A 98 -2.17 1.84 10.73
C ILE A 98 -3.59 1.59 11.24
N GLN A 99 -3.88 2.03 12.46
CA GLN A 99 -5.19 1.83 13.11
C GLN A 99 -6.33 2.48 12.32
N GLU A 100 -6.09 3.63 11.68
CA GLU A 100 -7.08 4.37 10.91
C GLU A 100 -7.42 3.75 9.55
N ALA A 101 -6.75 2.68 9.16
CA ALA A 101 -7.05 1.96 7.92
C ALA A 101 -8.34 1.15 8.07
N PHE A 102 -9.26 1.31 7.12
CA PHE A 102 -10.50 0.54 7.12
C PHE A 102 -10.30 -0.94 6.75
N MET A 103 -9.17 -1.27 6.14
CA MET A 103 -8.77 -2.65 5.84
C MET A 103 -7.26 -2.81 5.92
N ASN A 104 -6.82 -3.82 6.65
CA ASN A 104 -5.43 -4.21 6.80
C ASN A 104 -5.22 -5.63 6.27
N ILE A 105 -4.19 -5.84 5.46
CA ILE A 105 -3.84 -7.13 4.90
C ILE A 105 -2.42 -7.48 5.32
N GLU A 106 -2.27 -8.49 6.13
CA GLU A 106 -1.00 -8.98 6.64
C GLU A 106 -0.40 -10.02 5.68
N CYS A 107 0.82 -9.79 5.24
CA CYS A 107 1.47 -10.60 4.22
C CYS A 107 2.82 -11.15 4.69
N SER A 108 3.08 -12.43 4.47
CA SER A 108 4.43 -12.98 4.43
C SER A 108 5.00 -12.89 3.02
N LEU A 109 6.29 -12.58 2.90
CA LEU A 109 6.95 -12.51 1.61
C LEU A 109 6.97 -13.89 0.94
N LYS A 110 6.51 -13.96 -0.31
CA LYS A 110 6.57 -15.15 -1.14
C LYS A 110 7.69 -15.07 -2.17
N GLU A 111 7.83 -13.92 -2.83
CA GLU A 111 8.84 -13.69 -3.85
C GLU A 111 9.11 -12.20 -4.02
N MET A 112 10.37 -11.84 -4.26
CA MET A 112 10.79 -10.54 -4.78
C MET A 112 11.58 -10.77 -6.06
N LYS A 113 11.20 -10.06 -7.14
CA LYS A 113 11.81 -10.29 -8.44
C LYS A 113 12.05 -8.98 -9.19
N ASP A 114 13.30 -8.73 -9.53
CA ASP A 114 13.67 -7.72 -10.53
C ASP A 114 13.41 -8.29 -11.92
N LEU A 115 12.35 -7.81 -12.57
CA LEU A 115 11.95 -8.30 -13.89
C LEU A 115 12.86 -7.80 -15.00
N SER A 116 13.44 -6.62 -14.84
CA SER A 116 14.33 -5.99 -15.82
C SER A 116 15.79 -6.42 -15.66
N GLY A 117 16.19 -6.87 -14.48
CA GLY A 117 17.58 -7.12 -14.11
C GLY A 117 18.42 -5.85 -13.95
N ALA A 118 17.80 -4.66 -13.90
CA ALA A 118 18.49 -3.38 -13.84
C ALA A 118 18.81 -2.90 -12.41
N GLY A 119 18.32 -3.60 -11.39
CA GLY A 119 18.54 -3.20 -9.99
C GLY A 119 17.77 -1.93 -9.57
N ILE A 120 16.70 -1.57 -10.29
CA ILE A 120 15.96 -0.33 -10.04
C ILE A 120 14.67 -0.60 -9.27
N THR A 121 13.84 -1.50 -9.79
CA THR A 121 12.56 -1.87 -9.18
C THR A 121 12.38 -3.37 -9.13
N SER A 122 11.51 -3.81 -8.21
CA SER A 122 11.11 -5.21 -8.11
C SER A 122 9.59 -5.35 -8.05
N MET A 123 9.13 -6.48 -8.54
CA MET A 123 7.82 -7.03 -8.19
C MET A 123 7.95 -7.76 -6.85
N VAL A 124 7.01 -7.50 -5.94
CA VAL A 124 6.93 -8.17 -4.63
C VAL A 124 5.63 -8.95 -4.56
N ILE A 125 5.71 -10.22 -4.22
CA ILE A 125 4.55 -11.09 -4.01
C ILE A 125 4.48 -11.44 -2.53
N GLY A 126 3.42 -11.01 -1.87
CA GLY A 126 3.08 -11.37 -0.49
C GLY A 126 1.96 -12.40 -0.46
N GLN A 127 2.14 -13.45 0.32
CA GLN A 127 1.04 -14.36 0.64
C GLN A 127 0.26 -13.80 1.82
N VAL A 128 -1.03 -13.60 1.63
CA VAL A 128 -1.93 -13.07 2.66
C VAL A 128 -2.09 -14.08 3.79
N GLN A 129 -1.81 -13.65 5.02
CA GLN A 129 -1.94 -14.44 6.24
C GLN A 129 -3.20 -14.08 7.03
N HIS A 130 -3.55 -12.79 7.02
CA HIS A 130 -4.72 -12.27 7.73
C HIS A 130 -5.28 -11.02 7.04
N ILE A 131 -6.59 -10.84 7.13
CA ILE A 131 -7.28 -9.62 6.70
C ILE A 131 -8.14 -9.14 7.84
N SER A 132 -7.94 -7.89 8.27
CA SER A 132 -8.83 -7.17 9.15
C SER A 132 -9.58 -6.12 8.32
N VAL A 133 -10.88 -5.98 8.56
CA VAL A 133 -11.71 -4.97 7.88
C VAL A 133 -12.71 -4.42 8.87
N GLU A 134 -12.93 -3.11 8.86
CA GLU A 134 -13.98 -2.47 9.65
C GLU A 134 -15.36 -2.98 9.23
N GLU A 135 -16.25 -3.19 10.20
CA GLU A 135 -17.56 -3.81 9.98
C GLU A 135 -18.41 -3.10 8.93
N GLU A 136 -18.39 -1.77 8.91
CA GLU A 136 -19.13 -0.97 7.92
C GLU A 136 -18.64 -1.19 6.49
N TYR A 137 -17.32 -1.39 6.31
CA TYR A 137 -16.72 -1.68 5.01
C TYR A 137 -16.87 -3.16 4.62
N ALA A 138 -17.04 -4.06 5.59
CA ALA A 138 -17.28 -5.47 5.33
C ALA A 138 -18.71 -5.76 4.85
N ARG A 139 -19.69 -5.01 5.36
CA ARG A 139 -21.13 -5.28 5.15
C ARG A 139 -21.64 -4.95 3.75
N GLY A 140 -20.97 -4.05 3.01
CA GLY A 140 -21.45 -3.62 1.70
C GLY A 140 -20.39 -3.02 0.80
N ASP A 141 -20.70 -3.01 -0.50
CA ASP A 141 -19.78 -2.47 -1.51
C ASP A 141 -19.73 -0.94 -1.50
N GLU A 142 -20.83 -0.30 -1.13
CA GLU A 142 -21.05 1.14 -1.26
C GLU A 142 -20.03 1.98 -0.48
N LYS A 143 -19.58 1.50 0.68
CA LYS A 143 -18.57 2.22 1.47
C LYS A 143 -17.16 1.95 0.98
N ARG A 144 -16.85 0.73 0.54
CA ARG A 144 -15.53 0.38 -0.04
C ARG A 144 -15.28 1.10 -1.37
N TYR A 145 -16.36 1.28 -2.14
CA TYR A 145 -16.34 1.99 -3.41
C TYR A 145 -17.21 3.24 -3.27
N GLY A 146 -16.64 4.36 -3.10
CA GLY A 146 -17.29 5.64 -2.88
C GLY A 146 -16.24 6.67 -2.46
N LYS A 147 -16.71 7.84 -2.09
CA LYS A 147 -15.82 8.95 -1.71
C LYS A 147 -14.92 8.64 -0.49
N ASP A 148 -15.33 7.73 0.38
CA ASP A 148 -14.60 7.35 1.59
C ASP A 148 -13.96 5.94 1.47
N GLY A 149 -13.98 5.34 0.27
CA GLY A 149 -13.48 4.00 0.00
C GLY A 149 -12.07 3.98 -0.59
N PHE A 150 -11.83 2.97 -1.42
CA PHE A 150 -10.53 2.76 -2.05
C PHE A 150 -10.08 3.95 -2.89
N MET A 151 -8.85 4.38 -2.66
CA MET A 151 -8.15 5.33 -3.52
C MET A 151 -7.58 4.61 -4.76
N MET A 152 -7.76 5.22 -5.93
CA MET A 152 -7.23 4.72 -7.20
C MET A 152 -6.20 5.69 -7.76
N LEU A 153 -5.02 5.20 -8.13
CA LEU A 153 -4.06 6.00 -8.88
C LEU A 153 -4.55 6.18 -10.32
N VAL A 154 -4.65 7.42 -10.75
CA VAL A 154 -4.85 7.77 -12.15
C VAL A 154 -3.51 8.30 -12.67
N PRO A 155 -2.72 7.49 -13.39
CA PRO A 155 -1.42 7.93 -13.88
C PRO A 155 -1.60 9.04 -14.92
N GLY A 156 -0.77 10.08 -14.80
CA GLY A 156 -0.70 11.15 -15.79
C GLY A 156 -0.20 10.61 -17.12
N GLN A 157 -1.05 10.69 -18.15
CA GLN A 157 -0.67 10.30 -19.49
C GLN A 157 -0.11 11.49 -20.26
N GLN A 158 0.86 11.21 -21.11
CA GLN A 158 1.36 12.23 -22.04
C GLN A 158 0.25 12.62 -23.04
N ASN A 159 0.09 13.92 -23.26
CA ASN A 159 -0.76 14.41 -24.33
C ASN A 159 -0.15 13.99 -25.67
N LEU A 160 -0.82 13.13 -26.41
CA LEU A 160 -0.30 12.56 -27.67
C LEU A 160 -0.21 13.60 -28.81
N VAL A 161 -0.84 14.77 -28.65
CA VAL A 161 -0.81 15.85 -29.64
C VAL A 161 0.29 16.86 -29.33
N THR A 162 0.39 17.29 -28.06
CA THR A 162 1.35 18.33 -27.66
C THR A 162 2.66 17.76 -27.12
N GLY A 163 2.68 16.49 -26.71
CA GLY A 163 3.83 15.85 -26.07
C GLY A 163 4.03 16.24 -24.61
N GLU A 164 3.14 17.05 -24.04
CA GLU A 164 3.22 17.48 -22.64
C GLU A 164 2.91 16.32 -21.69
N ALA A 165 3.66 16.24 -20.59
CA ALA A 165 3.41 15.27 -19.53
C ALA A 165 2.12 15.63 -18.78
N GLY A 166 1.23 14.64 -18.61
CA GLY A 166 0.05 14.79 -17.77
C GLY A 166 0.40 14.68 -16.27
N GLN A 167 -0.42 15.29 -15.44
CA GLN A 167 -0.30 15.12 -13.99
C GLN A 167 -1.02 13.86 -13.54
N SER A 168 -0.39 13.09 -12.63
CA SER A 168 -1.07 11.99 -11.94
C SER A 168 -2.10 12.54 -10.96
N ALA A 169 -3.18 11.81 -10.81
CA ALA A 169 -4.29 12.16 -9.91
C ALA A 169 -4.68 10.95 -9.05
N VAL A 170 -5.44 11.22 -8.00
CA VAL A 170 -6.10 10.19 -7.20
C VAL A 170 -7.60 10.33 -7.39
N ALA A 171 -8.27 9.21 -7.59
CA ALA A 171 -9.71 9.13 -7.74
C ALA A 171 -10.31 8.16 -6.72
N THR A 172 -11.57 8.36 -6.42
CA THR A 172 -12.43 7.35 -5.79
C THR A 172 -13.39 6.79 -6.83
N VAL A 173 -13.94 5.61 -6.57
CA VAL A 173 -14.78 4.88 -7.53
C VAL A 173 -16.23 4.89 -7.07
N ASN A 174 -17.15 5.18 -7.99
CA ASN A 174 -18.57 4.91 -7.79
C ASN A 174 -18.94 3.61 -8.49
N ILE A 175 -19.77 2.78 -7.84
CA ILE A 175 -20.27 1.53 -8.43
C ILE A 175 -21.60 1.80 -9.11
N GLU A 176 -21.71 1.35 -10.36
CA GLU A 176 -23.00 1.14 -11.03
C GLU A 176 -23.24 -0.37 -11.15
N LYS A 177 -24.38 -0.83 -10.65
CA LYS A 177 -24.77 -2.25 -10.78
C LYS A 177 -25.61 -2.40 -12.04
N TYR A 178 -25.20 -3.31 -12.90
CA TYR A 178 -25.93 -3.72 -14.10
C TYR A 178 -26.61 -5.06 -13.80
N ASP A 179 -27.89 -5.19 -14.20
CA ASP A 179 -28.68 -6.42 -14.10
C ASP A 179 -28.26 -7.45 -15.15
#